data_1cb8165ce3435b651fcdb93c6ed04366
#
_entry.id   1cb8165ce3435b651fcdb93c6ed04366
#
_cell.length_a   1.000
_cell.length_b   1.000
_cell.length_c   1.000
_cell.angle_alpha   90.00
_cell.angle_beta   90.00
_cell.angle_gamma   90.00
#
_symmetry.space_group_name_H-M   'P 1'
#
loop_
_entity.id
_entity.type
_entity.pdbx_description
1 polymer ?
#
loop_
_entity_poly.entity_id
_entity_poly.type
_entity_poly.pdbx_seq_one_letter_code
_entity_poly.pdbx_strand_id
1 'polypeptide(L)'
;TLRRSSAASDVYKRQLLKIALGQMEPNSGESNWGYEVQVSYFAQDHHDLLKERTSVYDWLYAQAPHETVGTIRGLLGQMLFTGDEVKKSVNTLSGGESARLLFARMMLEKGNVLVLDEPTNHMDLEGVEALADALQKFEGTVIVVSHDRHFVSKVATHILELTPTGARDYSGP
;
A
#
# COMPACT_ATOMS: atom_id res chain seq x y z
N THR A 1 6.13 29.17 15.63
CA THR A 1 7.26 28.88 14.71
C THR A 1 7.39 27.39 14.41
N LEU A 2 6.26 26.69 14.16
CA LEU A 2 6.23 25.22 13.95
C LEU A 2 5.41 24.84 12.68
N ARG A 3 5.67 25.51 11.55
CA ARG A 3 5.02 25.22 10.28
C ARG A 3 5.98 24.96 9.10
N ARG A 4 7.13 24.32 9.36
CA ARG A 4 8.08 23.95 8.29
C ARG A 4 8.37 22.45 8.20
N SER A 5 7.56 21.56 8.79
CA SER A 5 7.96 20.15 8.86
C SER A 5 7.22 19.19 7.90
N SER A 6 6.02 19.47 7.36
CA SER A 6 5.32 18.43 6.63
C SER A 6 5.91 18.12 5.24
N ALA A 7 6.01 19.10 4.36
CA ALA A 7 6.45 18.84 2.98
C ALA A 7 7.93 18.38 2.87
N ALA A 8 8.83 18.95 3.65
CA ALA A 8 10.24 18.52 3.68
C ALA A 8 10.37 17.10 4.27
N SER A 9 9.61 16.80 5.34
CA SER A 9 9.58 15.48 5.96
C SER A 9 9.10 14.41 4.98
N ASP A 10 8.09 14.71 4.16
CA ASP A 10 7.52 13.76 3.19
C ASP A 10 8.49 13.44 2.06
N VAL A 11 9.26 14.44 1.61
CA VAL A 11 10.33 14.23 0.63
C VAL A 11 11.37 13.23 1.17
N TYR A 12 11.81 13.38 2.42
CA TYR A 12 12.81 12.47 3.02
C TYR A 12 12.27 11.07 3.23
N LYS A 13 11.02 10.93 3.70
CA LYS A 13 10.38 9.61 3.86
C LYS A 13 10.31 8.86 2.54
N ARG A 14 9.85 9.54 1.48
CA ARG A 14 9.76 8.95 0.14
C ARG A 14 11.13 8.63 -0.46
N GLN A 15 12.15 9.48 -0.22
CA GLN A 15 13.52 9.17 -0.63
C GLN A 15 14.03 7.91 0.06
N LEU A 16 13.78 7.74 1.37
CA LEU A 16 14.16 6.54 2.10
C LEU A 16 13.48 5.29 1.53
N LEU A 17 12.17 5.36 1.23
CA LEU A 17 11.48 4.25 0.56
C LEU A 17 12.09 3.93 -0.80
N LYS A 18 12.38 4.94 -1.62
CA LYS A 18 13.00 4.74 -2.95
C LYS A 18 14.39 4.13 -2.85
N ILE A 19 15.18 4.50 -1.84
CA ILE A 19 16.49 3.88 -1.58
C ILE A 19 16.29 2.42 -1.18
N ALA A 20 15.38 2.13 -0.25
CA ALA A 20 15.08 0.77 0.17
C ALA A 20 14.59 -0.11 -0.99
N LEU A 21 13.85 0.46 -1.94
CA LEU A 21 13.36 -0.22 -3.15
C LEU A 21 14.41 -0.33 -4.28
N GLY A 22 15.62 0.20 -4.09
CA GLY A 22 16.66 0.24 -5.13
C GLY A 22 16.34 1.20 -6.29
N GLN A 23 15.39 2.11 -6.11
CA GLN A 23 15.00 3.12 -7.11
C GLN A 23 15.82 4.41 -7.01
N MET A 24 16.63 4.55 -5.98
CA MET A 24 17.52 5.68 -5.74
C MET A 24 18.79 5.21 -5.02
N GLU A 25 19.94 5.70 -5.45
CA GLU A 25 21.21 5.44 -4.78
C GLU A 25 21.34 6.28 -3.49
N PRO A 26 21.80 5.70 -2.37
CA PRO A 26 22.10 6.47 -1.16
C PRO A 26 23.36 7.32 -1.34
N ASN A 27 23.44 8.47 -0.67
CA ASN A 27 24.63 9.31 -0.63
C ASN A 27 25.83 8.62 0.05
N SER A 28 25.55 7.71 0.98
CA SER A 28 26.53 6.89 1.69
C SER A 28 25.84 5.65 2.28
N GLY A 29 26.62 4.59 2.51
CA GLY A 29 26.08 3.30 2.95
C GLY A 29 25.51 2.49 1.81
N GLU A 30 24.79 1.43 2.15
CA GLU A 30 24.14 0.51 1.22
C GLU A 30 22.79 0.06 1.75
N SER A 31 21.89 -0.33 0.87
CA SER A 31 20.58 -0.89 1.21
C SER A 31 20.41 -2.22 0.48
N ASN A 32 20.30 -3.31 1.24
CA ASN A 32 20.15 -4.64 0.70
C ASN A 32 19.00 -5.38 1.40
N TRP A 33 18.16 -6.04 0.61
CA TRP A 33 17.15 -6.95 1.14
C TRP A 33 17.78 -8.30 1.48
N GLY A 34 17.21 -8.97 2.48
CA GLY A 34 17.64 -10.31 2.86
C GLY A 34 17.30 -11.37 1.81
N TYR A 35 17.78 -12.60 2.07
CA TYR A 35 17.49 -13.77 1.22
C TYR A 35 15.98 -14.03 1.17
N GLU A 36 15.47 -14.40 0.00
CA GLU A 36 14.04 -14.68 -0.27
C GLU A 36 13.06 -13.55 0.02
N VAL A 37 13.53 -12.30 0.16
CA VAL A 37 12.64 -11.15 0.29
C VAL A 37 12.00 -10.82 -1.06
N GLN A 38 10.66 -10.82 -1.09
CA GLN A 38 9.85 -10.41 -2.22
C GLN A 38 9.05 -9.17 -1.83
N VAL A 39 9.46 -8.02 -2.37
CA VAL A 39 8.84 -6.73 -2.05
C VAL A 39 7.74 -6.41 -3.03
N SER A 40 6.53 -6.15 -2.52
CA SER A 40 5.43 -5.54 -3.27
C SER A 40 5.32 -4.08 -2.87
N TYR A 41 5.32 -3.17 -3.85
CA TYR A 41 5.30 -1.73 -3.62
C TYR A 41 4.00 -1.08 -4.09
N PHE A 42 3.35 -0.38 -3.17
CA PHE A 42 2.19 0.45 -3.44
C PHE A 42 2.61 1.93 -3.49
N ALA A 43 2.76 2.45 -4.71
CA ALA A 43 3.11 3.84 -4.94
C ALA A 43 1.90 4.77 -4.78
N GLN A 44 2.13 6.05 -4.53
CA GLN A 44 1.07 7.03 -4.37
C GLN A 44 0.28 7.32 -5.66
N ASP A 45 0.88 7.18 -6.82
CA ASP A 45 0.25 7.47 -8.11
C ASP A 45 -0.02 6.18 -8.90
N HIS A 46 -1.30 5.87 -9.11
CA HIS A 46 -1.77 4.63 -9.70
C HIS A 46 -2.70 4.81 -10.90
N HIS A 47 -3.04 6.06 -11.26
CA HIS A 47 -4.06 6.34 -12.26
C HIS A 47 -3.77 5.75 -13.64
N ASP A 48 -2.50 5.47 -13.93
CA ASP A 48 -2.10 4.89 -15.21
C ASP A 48 -2.36 3.39 -15.34
N LEU A 49 -2.61 2.69 -14.25
CA LEU A 49 -2.76 1.23 -14.24
C LEU A 49 -4.19 0.75 -14.55
N LEU A 50 -5.19 1.62 -14.43
CA LEU A 50 -6.62 1.27 -14.53
C LEU A 50 -7.30 1.98 -15.71
N LYS A 51 -6.71 1.91 -16.91
CA LYS A 51 -7.24 2.57 -18.12
C LYS A 51 -8.14 1.68 -18.97
N GLU A 52 -8.16 0.40 -18.71
CA GLU A 52 -8.90 -0.58 -19.51
C GLU A 52 -10.40 -0.49 -19.30
N ARG A 53 -11.18 -0.91 -20.30
CA ARG A 53 -12.64 -1.03 -20.21
C ARG A 53 -13.04 -2.48 -19.89
N THR A 54 -12.51 -2.99 -18.78
CA THR A 54 -12.81 -4.33 -18.28
C THR A 54 -13.45 -4.24 -16.91
N SER A 55 -14.15 -5.28 -16.46
CA SER A 55 -14.74 -5.29 -15.14
C SER A 55 -13.67 -5.41 -14.05
N VAL A 56 -13.98 -4.92 -12.85
CA VAL A 56 -13.13 -5.09 -11.65
C VAL A 56 -12.74 -6.56 -11.46
N TYR A 57 -13.73 -7.46 -11.59
CA TYR A 57 -13.48 -8.89 -11.45
C TYR A 57 -12.53 -9.42 -12.54
N ASP A 58 -12.82 -9.15 -13.80
CA ASP A 58 -12.02 -9.67 -14.92
C ASP A 58 -10.61 -9.10 -14.90
N TRP A 59 -10.48 -7.81 -14.54
CA TRP A 59 -9.18 -7.16 -14.40
C TRP A 59 -8.32 -7.83 -13.33
N LEU A 60 -8.89 -8.09 -12.14
CA LEU A 60 -8.16 -8.73 -11.06
C LEU A 60 -7.84 -10.20 -11.39
N TYR A 61 -8.79 -10.93 -11.98
CA TYR A 61 -8.58 -12.31 -12.41
C TYR A 61 -7.45 -12.43 -13.44
N ALA A 62 -7.35 -11.48 -14.37
CA ALA A 62 -6.28 -11.46 -15.38
C ALA A 62 -4.88 -11.31 -14.76
N GLN A 63 -4.74 -10.73 -13.56
CA GLN A 63 -3.45 -10.61 -12.87
C GLN A 63 -2.97 -11.97 -12.29
N ALA A 64 -3.88 -12.89 -11.99
CA ALA A 64 -3.55 -14.19 -11.42
C ALA A 64 -4.53 -15.27 -11.94
N PRO A 65 -4.45 -15.66 -13.23
CA PRO A 65 -5.41 -16.58 -13.86
C PRO A 65 -5.32 -18.01 -13.32
N HIS A 66 -4.31 -18.34 -12.56
CA HIS A 66 -4.14 -19.63 -11.87
C HIS A 66 -4.87 -19.68 -10.51
N GLU A 67 -5.31 -18.54 -10.00
CA GLU A 67 -6.07 -18.49 -8.74
C GLU A 67 -7.53 -18.91 -8.94
N THR A 68 -8.14 -19.41 -7.86
CA THR A 68 -9.54 -19.81 -7.93
C THR A 68 -10.49 -18.61 -7.96
N VAL A 69 -11.67 -18.81 -8.54
CA VAL A 69 -12.77 -17.81 -8.50
C VAL A 69 -13.07 -17.39 -7.05
N GLY A 70 -13.00 -18.33 -6.10
CA GLY A 70 -13.22 -18.08 -4.68
C GLY A 70 -12.17 -17.13 -4.09
N THR A 71 -10.88 -17.33 -4.42
CA THR A 71 -9.78 -16.46 -3.97
C THR A 71 -9.99 -15.03 -4.49
N ILE A 72 -10.24 -14.87 -5.79
CA ILE A 72 -10.43 -13.53 -6.40
C ILE A 72 -11.65 -12.82 -5.77
N ARG A 73 -12.79 -13.51 -5.64
CA ARG A 73 -13.98 -12.92 -5.02
C ARG A 73 -13.80 -12.62 -3.55
N GLY A 74 -13.05 -13.45 -2.83
CA GLY A 74 -12.72 -13.24 -1.42
C GLY A 74 -11.91 -11.95 -1.23
N LEU A 75 -10.85 -11.74 -2.03
CA LEU A 75 -10.04 -10.53 -2.00
C LEU A 75 -10.85 -9.28 -2.39
N LEU A 76 -11.67 -9.37 -3.43
CA LEU A 76 -12.55 -8.27 -3.82
C LEU A 76 -13.53 -7.91 -2.68
N GLY A 77 -14.13 -8.92 -2.03
CA GLY A 77 -15.01 -8.71 -0.89
C GLY A 77 -14.30 -8.06 0.30
N GLN A 78 -13.07 -8.46 0.62
CA GLN A 78 -12.24 -7.82 1.65
C GLN A 78 -11.97 -6.34 1.34
N MET A 79 -11.84 -6.01 0.05
CA MET A 79 -11.65 -4.64 -0.43
C MET A 79 -12.97 -3.93 -0.75
N LEU A 80 -14.09 -4.40 -0.19
CA LEU A 80 -15.43 -3.83 -0.29
C LEU A 80 -16.02 -3.79 -1.72
N PHE A 81 -15.52 -4.60 -2.64
CA PHE A 81 -16.17 -4.81 -3.94
C PHE A 81 -17.18 -5.95 -3.84
N THR A 82 -18.45 -5.62 -3.69
CA THR A 82 -19.54 -6.57 -3.50
C THR A 82 -20.65 -6.40 -4.54
N GLY A 83 -21.46 -7.43 -4.75
CA GLY A 83 -22.64 -7.37 -5.62
C GLY A 83 -22.30 -6.87 -7.02
N ASP A 84 -22.90 -5.75 -7.43
CA ASP A 84 -22.71 -5.17 -8.76
C ASP A 84 -21.40 -4.35 -8.88
N GLU A 85 -20.71 -4.04 -7.80
CA GLU A 85 -19.45 -3.29 -7.86
C GLU A 85 -18.35 -4.06 -8.57
N VAL A 86 -18.35 -5.39 -8.47
CA VAL A 86 -17.37 -6.23 -9.19
C VAL A 86 -17.54 -6.16 -10.72
N LYS A 87 -18.70 -5.68 -11.20
CA LYS A 87 -19.00 -5.50 -12.62
C LYS A 87 -18.67 -4.10 -13.13
N LYS A 88 -18.38 -3.14 -12.25
CA LYS A 88 -17.95 -1.79 -12.66
C LYS A 88 -16.73 -1.88 -13.56
N SER A 89 -16.65 -1.00 -14.54
CA SER A 89 -15.46 -0.87 -15.38
C SER A 89 -14.34 -0.20 -14.61
N VAL A 90 -13.11 -0.75 -14.65
CA VAL A 90 -11.99 -0.23 -13.84
C VAL A 90 -11.64 1.21 -14.15
N ASN A 91 -11.86 1.69 -15.38
CA ASN A 91 -11.63 3.08 -15.76
C ASN A 91 -12.66 4.07 -15.22
N THR A 92 -13.72 3.60 -14.56
CA THR A 92 -14.78 4.43 -13.95
C THR A 92 -14.68 4.50 -12.43
N LEU A 93 -13.69 3.82 -11.85
CA LEU A 93 -13.51 3.78 -10.41
C LEU A 93 -13.08 5.15 -9.86
N SER A 94 -13.57 5.48 -8.66
CA SER A 94 -13.05 6.60 -7.88
C SER A 94 -11.60 6.34 -7.44
N GLY A 95 -10.91 7.38 -6.96
CA GLY A 95 -9.55 7.23 -6.45
C GLY A 95 -9.44 6.19 -5.33
N GLY A 96 -10.39 6.19 -4.40
CA GLY A 96 -10.43 5.22 -3.30
C GLY A 96 -10.75 3.79 -3.78
N GLU A 97 -11.70 3.61 -4.70
CA GLU A 97 -11.98 2.31 -5.30
C GLU A 97 -10.77 1.78 -6.08
N SER A 98 -10.10 2.64 -6.84
CA SER A 98 -8.87 2.31 -7.56
C SER A 98 -7.76 1.83 -6.60
N ALA A 99 -7.54 2.55 -5.52
CA ALA A 99 -6.55 2.18 -4.50
C ALA A 99 -6.88 0.81 -3.88
N ARG A 100 -8.13 0.54 -3.51
CA ARG A 100 -8.58 -0.76 -2.98
C ARG A 100 -8.39 -1.91 -3.98
N LEU A 101 -8.67 -1.68 -5.26
CA LEU A 101 -8.48 -2.70 -6.30
C LEU A 101 -6.99 -3.02 -6.51
N LEU A 102 -6.14 -2.00 -6.54
CA LEU A 102 -4.69 -2.18 -6.67
C LEU A 102 -4.10 -2.87 -5.44
N PHE A 103 -4.65 -2.60 -4.26
CA PHE A 103 -4.27 -3.31 -3.06
C PHE A 103 -4.66 -4.80 -3.13
N ALA A 104 -5.86 -5.14 -3.63
CA ALA A 104 -6.26 -6.53 -3.87
C ALA A 104 -5.28 -7.23 -4.84
N ARG A 105 -4.85 -6.55 -5.90
CA ARG A 105 -3.81 -7.06 -6.81
C ARG A 105 -2.50 -7.34 -6.07
N MET A 106 -2.02 -6.39 -5.25
CA MET A 106 -0.79 -6.55 -4.51
C MET A 106 -0.82 -7.76 -3.56
N MET A 107 -1.98 -8.03 -2.96
CA MET A 107 -2.18 -9.23 -2.13
C MET A 107 -2.07 -10.53 -2.94
N LEU A 108 -2.43 -10.53 -4.24
CA LEU A 108 -2.24 -11.68 -5.13
C LEU A 108 -0.77 -11.94 -5.48
N GLU A 109 0.08 -10.93 -5.46
CA GLU A 109 1.51 -11.06 -5.79
C GLU A 109 2.28 -11.88 -4.73
N LYS A 110 1.66 -12.15 -3.55
CA LYS A 110 2.22 -12.98 -2.47
C LYS A 110 3.62 -12.55 -2.01
N GLY A 111 3.94 -11.26 -2.12
CA GLY A 111 5.15 -10.70 -1.53
C GLY A 111 5.16 -10.92 -0.01
N ASN A 112 6.34 -11.11 0.57
CA ASN A 112 6.49 -11.22 2.03
C ASN A 112 6.88 -9.90 2.70
N VAL A 113 7.11 -8.85 1.90
CA VAL A 113 7.28 -7.47 2.37
C VAL A 113 6.40 -6.54 1.55
N LEU A 114 5.52 -5.80 2.22
CA LEU A 114 4.70 -4.76 1.61
C LEU A 114 5.27 -3.39 1.96
N VAL A 115 5.49 -2.56 0.96
CA VAL A 115 5.92 -1.16 1.12
C VAL A 115 4.81 -0.26 0.61
N LEU A 116 4.25 0.58 1.48
CA LEU A 116 3.07 1.40 1.22
C LEU A 116 3.41 2.89 1.39
N ASP A 117 3.26 3.69 0.34
CA ASP A 117 3.44 5.15 0.37
C ASP A 117 2.08 5.85 0.33
N GLU A 118 1.65 6.37 1.50
CA GLU A 118 0.37 7.06 1.71
C GLU A 118 -0.85 6.27 1.19
N PRO A 119 -1.03 5.01 1.62
CA PRO A 119 -2.04 4.12 1.03
C PRO A 119 -3.48 4.55 1.31
N THR A 120 -3.70 5.37 2.33
CA THR A 120 -5.04 5.86 2.73
C THR A 120 -5.50 7.09 1.95
N ASN A 121 -4.62 7.70 1.15
CA ASN A 121 -4.97 8.88 0.36
C ASN A 121 -6.13 8.55 -0.59
N HIS A 122 -7.11 9.45 -0.59
CA HIS A 122 -8.34 9.35 -1.40
C HIS A 122 -9.30 8.20 -1.02
N MET A 123 -9.01 7.44 0.05
CA MET A 123 -9.95 6.44 0.58
C MET A 123 -10.98 7.09 1.51
N ASP A 124 -12.20 6.55 1.49
CA ASP A 124 -13.19 6.79 2.52
C ASP A 124 -12.87 6.00 3.80
N LEU A 125 -13.58 6.30 4.88
CA LEU A 125 -13.33 5.65 6.17
C LEU A 125 -13.47 4.13 6.09
N GLU A 126 -14.46 3.62 5.37
CA GLU A 126 -14.69 2.18 5.23
C GLU A 126 -13.53 1.51 4.47
N GLY A 127 -12.99 2.17 3.43
CA GLY A 127 -11.82 1.70 2.70
C GLY A 127 -10.56 1.67 3.56
N VAL A 128 -10.34 2.69 4.40
CA VAL A 128 -9.22 2.72 5.36
C VAL A 128 -9.32 1.57 6.37
N GLU A 129 -10.54 1.30 6.89
CA GLU A 129 -10.79 0.20 7.81
C GLU A 129 -10.52 -1.17 7.14
N ALA A 130 -11.04 -1.37 5.93
CA ALA A 130 -10.82 -2.61 5.18
C ALA A 130 -9.33 -2.86 4.88
N LEU A 131 -8.59 -1.79 4.56
CA LEU A 131 -7.15 -1.84 4.36
C LEU A 131 -6.42 -2.21 5.66
N ALA A 132 -6.77 -1.58 6.78
CA ALA A 132 -6.17 -1.87 8.08
C ALA A 132 -6.41 -3.33 8.49
N ASP A 133 -7.63 -3.83 8.34
CA ASP A 133 -8.00 -5.22 8.64
C ASP A 133 -7.23 -6.24 7.76
N ALA A 134 -7.01 -5.91 6.48
CA ALA A 134 -6.24 -6.77 5.59
C ALA A 134 -4.76 -6.81 6.01
N LEU A 135 -4.18 -5.65 6.38
CA LEU A 135 -2.79 -5.57 6.83
C LEU A 135 -2.54 -6.26 8.16
N GLN A 136 -3.49 -6.20 9.09
CA GLN A 136 -3.40 -6.92 10.38
C GLN A 136 -3.38 -8.45 10.20
N LYS A 137 -3.97 -8.96 9.14
CA LYS A 137 -3.98 -10.40 8.80
C LYS A 137 -2.82 -10.83 7.92
N PHE A 138 -2.02 -9.88 7.46
CA PHE A 138 -0.87 -10.17 6.62
C PHE A 138 0.27 -10.76 7.46
N GLU A 139 0.76 -11.93 7.09
CA GLU A 139 1.80 -12.67 7.83
C GLU A 139 3.23 -12.25 7.50
N GLY A 140 3.41 -11.17 6.74
CA GLY A 140 4.71 -10.64 6.35
C GLY A 140 5.09 -9.36 7.08
N THR A 141 6.09 -8.66 6.55
CA THR A 141 6.52 -7.35 7.03
C THR A 141 5.81 -6.24 6.26
N VAL A 142 5.31 -5.24 6.96
CA VAL A 142 4.68 -4.06 6.34
C VAL A 142 5.47 -2.81 6.70
N ILE A 143 5.88 -2.05 5.70
CA ILE A 143 6.51 -0.74 5.85
C ILE A 143 5.54 0.29 5.29
N VAL A 144 5.07 1.20 6.14
CA VAL A 144 4.07 2.20 5.78
C VAL A 144 4.61 3.60 6.00
N VAL A 145 4.45 4.47 5.01
CA VAL A 145 4.48 5.92 5.19
C VAL A 145 3.05 6.41 5.17
N SER A 146 2.59 7.03 6.25
CA SER A 146 1.25 7.60 6.33
C SER A 146 1.20 8.78 7.30
N HIS A 147 0.29 9.73 7.02
CA HIS A 147 -0.09 10.82 7.91
C HIS A 147 -1.39 10.53 8.68
N ASP A 148 -2.08 9.47 8.34
CA ASP A 148 -3.30 9.04 8.99
C ASP A 148 -2.97 8.36 10.32
N ARG A 149 -3.13 9.11 11.42
CA ARG A 149 -2.84 8.61 12.78
C ARG A 149 -3.74 7.46 13.19
N HIS A 150 -5.00 7.47 12.74
CA HIS A 150 -5.94 6.41 13.05
C HIS A 150 -5.50 5.10 12.39
N PHE A 151 -5.17 5.15 11.11
CA PHE A 151 -4.64 4.01 10.37
C PHE A 151 -3.34 3.49 10.99
N VAL A 152 -2.36 4.39 11.24
CA VAL A 152 -1.08 4.01 11.85
C VAL A 152 -1.29 3.33 13.22
N SER A 153 -2.17 3.87 14.08
CA SER A 153 -2.44 3.28 15.39
C SER A 153 -3.06 1.88 15.35
N LYS A 154 -3.70 1.52 14.23
CA LYS A 154 -4.26 0.19 14.02
C LYS A 154 -3.26 -0.84 13.50
N VAL A 155 -2.35 -0.42 12.63
CA VAL A 155 -1.48 -1.37 11.89
C VAL A 155 -0.04 -1.38 12.36
N ALA A 156 0.46 -0.28 12.95
CA ALA A 156 1.86 -0.17 13.31
C ALA A 156 2.16 -0.90 14.62
N THR A 157 3.21 -1.70 14.62
CA THR A 157 3.84 -2.27 15.82
C THR A 157 5.09 -1.51 16.24
N HIS A 158 5.68 -0.75 15.29
CA HIS A 158 6.85 0.10 15.49
C HIS A 158 6.70 1.38 14.68
N ILE A 159 7.23 2.48 15.21
CA ILE A 159 7.26 3.78 14.51
C ILE A 159 8.70 4.22 14.36
N LEU A 160 9.14 4.44 13.13
CA LEU A 160 10.43 5.04 12.81
C LEU A 160 10.27 6.54 12.57
N GLU A 161 10.68 7.35 13.52
CA GLU A 161 10.69 8.81 13.39
C GLU A 161 11.96 9.26 12.68
N LEU A 162 11.82 9.93 11.55
CA LEU A 162 12.96 10.57 10.86
C LEU A 162 13.14 11.99 11.37
N THR A 163 14.33 12.29 11.92
CA THR A 163 14.70 13.60 12.41
C THR A 163 15.92 14.14 11.65
N PRO A 164 16.20 15.45 11.67
CA PRO A 164 17.41 16.00 11.05
C PRO A 164 18.72 15.42 11.60
N THR A 165 18.70 14.83 12.79
CA THR A 165 19.87 14.28 13.49
C THR A 165 19.94 12.75 13.42
N GLY A 166 19.00 12.09 12.71
CA GLY A 166 18.96 10.64 12.56
C GLY A 166 17.55 10.06 12.68
N ALA A 167 17.46 8.75 12.81
CA ALA A 167 16.21 8.02 13.00
C ALA A 167 16.07 7.58 14.46
N ARG A 168 14.81 7.57 14.94
CA ARG A 168 14.45 7.04 16.26
C ARG A 168 13.38 5.97 16.10
N ASP A 169 13.60 4.84 16.73
CA ASP A 169 12.67 3.72 16.74
C ASP A 169 11.86 3.70 18.05
N TYR A 170 10.55 3.55 17.93
CA TYR A 170 9.62 3.43 19.03
C TYR A 170 8.83 2.14 18.88
N SER A 171 8.81 1.31 19.91
CA SER A 171 7.96 0.13 19.99
C SER A 171 6.54 0.55 20.39
N GLY A 172 5.56 0.08 19.63
CA GLY A 172 4.15 0.39 19.83
C GLY A 172 3.63 1.47 18.86
N PRO A 173 2.28 1.57 18.75
CA PRO A 173 1.61 2.59 17.95
C PRO A 173 1.67 3.98 18.59
#